data_485247ed51b8eff0c4ced26131ebbbb6
#
_entry.id   485247ed51b8eff0c4ced26131ebbbb6
#
_cell.length_a   1.000
_cell.length_b   1.000
_cell.length_c   1.000
_cell.angle_alpha   90.00
_cell.angle_beta   90.00
_cell.angle_gamma   90.00
#
_symmetry.space_group_name_H-M   'P 1'
#
loop_
_entity.id
_entity.type
_entity.pdbx_description
1 polymer ?
#
loop_
_entity_poly.entity_id
_entity_poly.type
_entity_poly.pdbx_seq_one_letter_code
_entity_poly.pdbx_strand_id
1 'polypeptide(L)'
;MQFLKDENRIRKIFMFFLIIQPILDIYILFTDDVVNFFKFSPSTIIRMLLIGILLIMVLLTTKFNKKYLWFILYGFLLLVYLVLHHINVTKFTFNPSSTYNYSKISELFYIIRMLLPYTVAFITYHVKLNKDQIYKIFMYFIISISATIVITNILCLSIESYSEGITLIKSNIFSWFFNYNYTNVDLSSKGIFTSANQMGSLLSLLLPITISYFFKREENKKLTIITLVLQTLAVLMIGTRISSYSWILIYIVMIVIYIYYVLRKKFTFNKKIFVSYTVIFLFMFIIFTVAPINMRKYASDYKDVFVSMEEKSEAEQKVLKDKLSGIKNSNDIEKKEVEKDIKKFIKKNYENYSINKEYIMNIYSYKYDPVFWYYVMNLPFEERSDSRQIEQLITQHIYEQNNNKQDKWFGMGFSTFRNGNLYLEKDFKVHFYTLGLVGSLLLVYPYIIVLVIAGLYLLIKRRGKDNFMFLAYCFSISLMIIFGYVSGSVLDQLIITLICGFILGLIIKNMLKGVEYEES
;
A
#
# COMPACT_ATOMS: atom_id res chain seq x y z
N MET A 1 -18.69 14.26 31.67
CA MET A 1 -17.40 14.93 31.40
C MET A 1 -16.20 14.24 32.02
N GLN A 2 -16.25 13.84 33.31
CA GLN A 2 -15.12 13.14 33.97
C GLN A 2 -14.74 11.83 33.28
N PHE A 3 -15.72 11.09 32.77
CA PHE A 3 -15.53 9.85 32.00
C PHE A 3 -14.65 10.02 30.74
N LEU A 4 -14.77 11.14 30.02
CA LEU A 4 -14.03 11.42 28.77
C LEU A 4 -12.59 11.93 29.03
N LYS A 5 -12.28 12.33 30.28
CA LYS A 5 -10.98 12.88 30.68
C LYS A 5 -10.06 11.86 31.40
N ASP A 6 -10.49 10.61 31.55
CA ASP A 6 -9.71 9.57 32.20
C ASP A 6 -8.57 9.07 31.30
N GLU A 7 -7.33 9.45 31.60
CA GLU A 7 -6.13 9.06 30.85
C GLU A 7 -5.97 7.53 30.73
N ASN A 8 -6.32 6.76 31.79
CA ASN A 8 -6.25 5.29 31.76
C ASN A 8 -7.23 4.69 30.75
N ARG A 9 -8.42 5.26 30.69
CA ARG A 9 -9.46 4.83 29.74
C ARG A 9 -9.07 5.15 28.30
N ILE A 10 -8.60 6.38 28.05
CA ILE A 10 -8.09 6.78 26.74
C ILE A 10 -7.02 5.81 26.27
N ARG A 11 -6.07 5.49 27.14
CA ARG A 11 -5.00 4.53 26.86
C ARG A 11 -5.51 3.15 26.50
N LYS A 12 -6.46 2.60 27.28
CA LYS A 12 -7.05 1.27 27.03
C LYS A 12 -7.82 1.24 25.69
N ILE A 13 -8.65 2.25 25.43
CA ILE A 13 -9.41 2.35 24.16
C ILE A 13 -8.45 2.48 22.97
N PHE A 14 -7.38 3.28 23.12
CA PHE A 14 -6.40 3.46 22.05
C PHE A 14 -5.61 2.16 21.75
N MET A 15 -5.19 1.43 22.80
CA MET A 15 -4.57 0.12 22.63
C MET A 15 -5.50 -0.87 21.94
N PHE A 16 -6.76 -0.95 22.40
CA PHE A 16 -7.78 -1.79 21.78
C PHE A 16 -8.00 -1.42 20.32
N PHE A 17 -8.13 -0.13 20.02
CA PHE A 17 -8.28 0.37 18.65
C PHE A 17 -7.14 -0.10 17.73
N LEU A 18 -5.88 -0.02 18.19
CA LEU A 18 -4.74 -0.46 17.38
C LEU A 18 -4.71 -1.98 17.19
N ILE A 19 -5.05 -2.76 18.23
CA ILE A 19 -4.98 -4.22 18.16
C ILE A 19 -6.10 -4.82 17.31
N ILE A 20 -7.29 -4.20 17.27
CA ILE A 20 -8.45 -4.72 16.53
C ILE A 20 -8.37 -4.49 15.00
N GLN A 21 -7.43 -3.66 14.52
CA GLN A 21 -7.36 -3.29 13.11
C GLN A 21 -7.38 -4.47 12.14
N PRO A 22 -6.70 -5.63 12.39
CA PRO A 22 -6.75 -6.78 11.50
C PRO A 22 -8.16 -7.35 11.30
N ILE A 23 -9.00 -7.32 12.34
CA ILE A 23 -10.39 -7.80 12.26
C ILE A 23 -11.22 -6.91 11.32
N LEU A 24 -10.89 -5.61 11.25
CA LEU A 24 -11.56 -4.66 10.36
C LEU A 24 -11.11 -4.76 8.89
N ASP A 25 -10.19 -5.67 8.56
CA ASP A 25 -9.73 -5.92 7.18
C ASP A 25 -10.04 -7.34 6.69
N ILE A 26 -10.94 -8.04 7.36
CA ILE A 26 -11.45 -9.33 6.89
C ILE A 26 -12.24 -9.12 5.60
N TYR A 27 -12.03 -9.96 4.60
CA TYR A 27 -12.57 -9.85 3.25
C TYR A 27 -14.09 -9.61 3.21
N ILE A 28 -14.84 -10.31 4.07
CA ILE A 28 -16.30 -10.23 4.10
C ILE A 28 -16.85 -8.80 4.34
N LEU A 29 -16.09 -7.94 5.01
CA LEU A 29 -16.48 -6.55 5.25
C LEU A 29 -16.35 -5.63 4.01
N PHE A 30 -15.81 -6.17 2.92
CA PHE A 30 -15.54 -5.43 1.68
C PHE A 30 -16.24 -6.04 0.47
N THR A 31 -17.11 -7.03 0.67
CA THR A 31 -17.93 -7.59 -0.42
C THR A 31 -18.89 -6.53 -0.97
N ASP A 32 -19.22 -6.63 -2.24
CA ASP A 32 -20.08 -5.65 -2.92
C ASP A 32 -21.44 -5.52 -2.24
N ASP A 33 -22.03 -6.62 -1.76
CA ASP A 33 -23.29 -6.62 -1.04
C ASP A 33 -23.24 -5.76 0.22
N VAL A 34 -22.16 -5.91 1.02
CA VAL A 34 -21.97 -5.15 2.26
C VAL A 34 -21.68 -3.68 1.96
N VAL A 35 -20.81 -3.40 0.97
CA VAL A 35 -20.48 -2.02 0.57
C VAL A 35 -21.68 -1.32 -0.03
N ASN A 36 -22.49 -1.99 -0.85
CA ASN A 36 -23.68 -1.42 -1.45
C ASN A 36 -24.78 -1.12 -0.41
N PHE A 37 -24.92 -1.97 0.62
CA PHE A 37 -25.86 -1.74 1.71
C PHE A 37 -25.49 -0.50 2.54
N PHE A 38 -24.22 -0.36 2.94
CA PHE A 38 -23.75 0.75 3.75
C PHE A 38 -23.31 1.99 2.93
N LYS A 39 -23.24 1.91 1.61
CA LYS A 39 -22.70 2.91 0.66
C LYS A 39 -21.20 3.17 0.81
N PHE A 40 -20.56 2.68 1.88
CA PHE A 40 -19.13 2.74 2.16
C PHE A 40 -18.70 1.48 2.90
N SER A 41 -17.42 1.17 2.90
CA SER A 41 -16.91 0.06 3.71
C SER A 41 -17.20 0.29 5.21
N PRO A 42 -17.91 -0.63 5.87
CA PRO A 42 -18.21 -0.52 7.31
C PRO A 42 -16.96 -0.34 8.17
N SER A 43 -15.89 -1.00 7.79
CA SER A 43 -14.60 -0.94 8.48
C SER A 43 -14.02 0.48 8.49
N THR A 44 -14.17 1.23 7.40
CA THR A 44 -13.72 2.63 7.31
C THR A 44 -14.54 3.53 8.21
N ILE A 45 -15.88 3.35 8.24
CA ILE A 45 -16.78 4.12 9.11
C ILE A 45 -16.42 3.88 10.59
N ILE A 46 -16.24 2.61 11.00
CA ILE A 46 -15.87 2.25 12.37
C ILE A 46 -14.53 2.90 12.76
N ARG A 47 -13.53 2.86 11.87
CA ARG A 47 -12.23 3.52 12.08
C ARG A 47 -12.37 5.02 12.27
N MET A 48 -13.14 5.68 11.41
CA MET A 48 -13.38 7.13 11.52
C MET A 48 -14.05 7.51 12.83
N LEU A 49 -15.09 6.77 13.24
CA LEU A 49 -15.81 7.02 14.49
C LEU A 49 -14.90 6.82 15.70
N LEU A 50 -14.15 5.70 15.78
CA LEU A 50 -13.26 5.43 16.91
C LEU A 50 -12.12 6.46 17.00
N ILE A 51 -11.52 6.84 15.87
CA ILE A 51 -10.48 7.88 15.85
C ILE A 51 -11.06 9.23 16.24
N GLY A 52 -12.26 9.58 15.76
CA GLY A 52 -12.95 10.82 16.13
C GLY A 52 -13.22 10.90 17.64
N ILE A 53 -13.74 9.83 18.25
CA ILE A 53 -13.96 9.74 19.70
C ILE A 53 -12.64 9.89 20.45
N LEU A 54 -11.59 9.16 20.06
CA LEU A 54 -10.27 9.24 20.68
C LEU A 54 -9.66 10.64 20.55
N LEU A 55 -9.81 11.29 19.40
CA LEU A 55 -9.34 12.66 19.19
C LEU A 55 -10.04 13.64 20.14
N ILE A 56 -11.36 13.56 20.25
CA ILE A 56 -12.15 14.41 21.18
C ILE A 56 -11.67 14.18 22.62
N MET A 57 -11.52 12.91 23.06
CA MET A 57 -11.04 12.58 24.40
C MET A 57 -9.65 13.16 24.68
N VAL A 58 -8.73 13.05 23.71
CA VAL A 58 -7.37 13.62 23.84
C VAL A 58 -7.41 15.14 23.88
N LEU A 59 -8.19 15.80 23.03
CA LEU A 59 -8.32 17.26 23.03
C LEU A 59 -8.91 17.81 24.35
N LEU A 60 -9.84 17.08 24.97
CA LEU A 60 -10.43 17.45 26.27
C LEU A 60 -9.45 17.33 27.44
N THR A 61 -8.40 16.50 27.31
CA THR A 61 -7.35 16.32 28.34
C THR A 61 -6.12 17.20 28.11
N THR A 62 -5.96 17.71 26.90
CA THR A 62 -4.76 18.43 26.51
C THR A 62 -4.93 19.94 26.76
N LYS A 63 -3.96 20.54 27.47
CA LYS A 63 -3.93 22.01 27.61
C LYS A 63 -3.41 22.65 26.34
N PHE A 64 -4.08 23.72 25.88
CA PHE A 64 -3.64 24.46 24.72
C PHE A 64 -2.22 25.04 24.93
N ASN A 65 -1.33 24.83 23.98
CA ASN A 65 0.03 25.34 23.98
C ASN A 65 0.31 26.02 22.61
N LYS A 66 1.18 27.04 22.58
CA LYS A 66 1.59 27.73 21.35
C LYS A 66 2.07 26.79 20.22
N LYS A 67 2.57 25.61 20.58
CA LYS A 67 2.94 24.56 19.60
C LYS A 67 1.77 24.09 18.74
N TYR A 68 0.53 24.22 19.22
CA TYR A 68 -0.67 23.86 18.43
C TYR A 68 -1.00 24.85 17.32
N LEU A 69 -0.39 26.03 17.29
CA LEU A 69 -0.51 26.98 16.19
C LEU A 69 -0.09 26.35 14.85
N TRP A 70 0.92 25.46 14.87
CA TRP A 70 1.33 24.74 13.66
C TRP A 70 0.27 23.79 13.13
N PHE A 71 -0.48 23.13 14.01
CA PHE A 71 -1.61 22.28 13.60
C PHE A 71 -2.77 23.12 13.07
N ILE A 72 -3.04 24.28 13.66
CA ILE A 72 -4.04 25.22 13.16
C ILE A 72 -3.65 25.74 11.78
N LEU A 73 -2.40 26.14 11.60
CA LEU A 73 -1.86 26.57 10.31
C LEU A 73 -1.97 25.45 9.26
N TYR A 74 -1.58 24.23 9.62
CA TYR A 74 -1.73 23.08 8.72
C TYR A 74 -3.20 22.84 8.35
N GLY A 75 -4.10 22.87 9.32
CA GLY A 75 -5.55 22.74 9.07
C GLY A 75 -6.07 23.86 8.16
N PHE A 76 -5.59 25.09 8.33
CA PHE A 76 -5.95 26.21 7.45
C PHE A 76 -5.44 25.99 6.02
N LEU A 77 -4.19 25.59 5.85
CA LEU A 77 -3.61 25.28 4.53
C LEU A 77 -4.38 24.14 3.84
N LEU A 78 -4.81 23.15 4.62
CA LEU A 78 -5.61 22.04 4.11
C LEU A 78 -7.00 22.52 3.66
N LEU A 79 -7.65 23.40 4.42
CA LEU A 79 -8.95 24.00 4.02
C LEU A 79 -8.81 24.82 2.73
N VAL A 80 -7.77 25.63 2.62
CA VAL A 80 -7.48 26.39 1.39
C VAL A 80 -7.28 25.44 0.21
N TYR A 81 -6.48 24.38 0.42
CA TYR A 81 -6.27 23.36 -0.60
C TYR A 81 -7.59 22.70 -1.02
N LEU A 82 -8.46 22.31 -0.07
CA LEU A 82 -9.75 21.68 -0.35
C LEU A 82 -10.65 22.55 -1.24
N VAL A 83 -10.69 23.84 -0.97
CA VAL A 83 -11.46 24.78 -1.78
C VAL A 83 -10.88 24.87 -3.20
N LEU A 84 -9.56 25.05 -3.34
CA LEU A 84 -8.89 25.15 -4.64
C LEU A 84 -8.99 23.85 -5.43
N HIS A 85 -8.80 22.71 -4.77
CA HIS A 85 -8.99 21.38 -5.36
C HIS A 85 -10.40 21.18 -5.88
N HIS A 86 -11.42 21.51 -5.08
CA HIS A 86 -12.82 21.41 -5.50
C HIS A 86 -13.11 22.28 -6.72
N ILE A 87 -12.66 23.54 -6.74
CA ILE A 87 -12.83 24.46 -7.88
C ILE A 87 -12.13 23.90 -9.12
N ASN A 88 -10.97 23.27 -8.95
CA ASN A 88 -10.23 22.69 -10.08
C ASN A 88 -10.93 21.47 -10.66
N VAL A 89 -11.32 20.53 -9.79
CA VAL A 89 -11.92 19.26 -10.24
C VAL A 89 -13.26 19.48 -10.95
N THR A 90 -14.04 20.51 -10.55
CA THR A 90 -15.28 20.86 -11.26
C THR A 90 -15.06 21.36 -12.70
N LYS A 91 -13.83 21.70 -13.07
CA LYS A 91 -13.45 22.07 -14.46
C LYS A 91 -13.03 20.86 -15.31
N PHE A 92 -13.07 19.66 -14.77
CA PHE A 92 -12.78 18.46 -15.53
C PHE A 92 -13.80 18.26 -16.64
N THR A 93 -13.35 18.30 -17.89
CA THR A 93 -14.22 18.25 -19.08
C THR A 93 -14.00 17.02 -19.93
N PHE A 94 -12.83 16.40 -19.81
CA PHE A 94 -12.46 15.23 -20.62
C PHE A 94 -13.11 13.97 -20.05
N ASN A 95 -14.23 13.57 -20.61
CA ASN A 95 -15.00 12.42 -20.14
C ASN A 95 -15.06 11.33 -21.22
N PRO A 96 -14.15 10.32 -21.19
CA PRO A 96 -14.11 9.22 -22.17
C PRO A 96 -15.27 8.23 -22.03
N SER A 97 -16.02 8.31 -20.93
CA SER A 97 -17.27 7.60 -20.73
C SER A 97 -18.15 8.40 -19.77
N SER A 98 -19.46 8.17 -19.77
CA SER A 98 -20.41 8.84 -18.85
C SER A 98 -20.15 8.54 -17.35
N THR A 99 -19.20 7.65 -17.05
CA THR A 99 -18.88 7.21 -15.70
C THR A 99 -17.86 8.08 -14.98
N TYR A 100 -17.03 8.87 -15.70
CA TYR A 100 -16.03 9.76 -15.10
C TYR A 100 -16.68 11.01 -14.50
N ASN A 101 -17.34 10.85 -13.35
CA ASN A 101 -18.07 11.92 -12.70
C ASN A 101 -17.47 12.27 -11.34
N TYR A 102 -17.33 13.57 -11.07
CA TYR A 102 -16.90 14.05 -9.76
C TYR A 102 -18.01 13.93 -8.70
N SER A 103 -17.66 13.37 -7.54
CA SER A 103 -18.53 13.29 -6.36
C SER A 103 -17.90 14.02 -5.18
N LYS A 104 -18.51 15.14 -4.75
CA LYS A 104 -18.04 15.91 -3.58
C LYS A 104 -17.92 15.07 -2.31
N ILE A 105 -18.91 14.20 -2.06
CA ILE A 105 -18.96 13.36 -0.86
C ILE A 105 -17.84 12.33 -0.89
N SER A 106 -17.66 11.64 -2.01
CA SER A 106 -16.59 10.64 -2.15
C SER A 106 -15.19 11.27 -2.05
N GLU A 107 -15.01 12.46 -2.61
CA GLU A 107 -13.75 13.20 -2.54
C GLU A 107 -13.43 13.64 -1.10
N LEU A 108 -14.40 14.25 -0.41
CA LEU A 108 -14.23 14.64 0.99
C LEU A 108 -13.94 13.44 1.89
N PHE A 109 -14.65 12.34 1.68
CA PHE A 109 -14.43 11.10 2.41
C PHE A 109 -13.01 10.55 2.18
N TYR A 110 -12.52 10.60 0.94
CA TYR A 110 -11.16 10.20 0.61
C TYR A 110 -10.10 11.05 1.33
N ILE A 111 -10.27 12.37 1.32
CA ILE A 111 -9.32 13.29 1.97
C ILE A 111 -9.34 13.11 3.50
N ILE A 112 -10.52 12.95 4.11
CA ILE A 112 -10.63 12.63 5.54
C ILE A 112 -9.88 11.32 5.84
N ARG A 113 -10.07 10.30 5.01
CA ARG A 113 -9.38 9.01 5.15
C ARG A 113 -7.85 9.18 5.13
N MET A 114 -7.31 10.04 4.26
CA MET A 114 -5.87 10.35 4.19
C MET A 114 -5.36 11.11 5.42
N LEU A 115 -6.23 11.78 6.19
CA LEU A 115 -5.85 12.47 7.43
C LEU A 115 -5.85 11.58 8.67
N LEU A 116 -6.54 10.44 8.65
CA LEU A 116 -6.64 9.55 9.81
C LEU A 116 -5.28 9.12 10.38
N PRO A 117 -4.27 8.76 9.59
CA PRO A 117 -2.95 8.38 10.10
C PRO A 117 -2.26 9.50 10.90
N TYR A 118 -2.38 10.74 10.45
CA TYR A 118 -1.82 11.91 11.16
C TYR A 118 -2.58 12.20 12.45
N THR A 119 -3.89 11.96 12.46
CA THR A 119 -4.71 12.00 13.67
C THR A 119 -4.25 10.93 14.67
N VAL A 120 -3.97 9.71 14.22
CA VAL A 120 -3.40 8.64 15.05
C VAL A 120 -2.01 9.02 15.57
N ALA A 121 -1.16 9.64 14.74
CA ALA A 121 0.15 10.14 15.19
C ALA A 121 0.01 11.21 16.28
N PHE A 122 -0.94 12.14 16.14
CA PHE A 122 -1.25 13.14 17.16
C PHE A 122 -1.75 12.49 18.46
N ILE A 123 -2.67 11.53 18.39
CA ILE A 123 -3.15 10.78 19.56
C ILE A 123 -1.98 10.04 20.23
N THR A 124 -1.13 9.36 19.47
CA THR A 124 0.05 8.63 19.97
C THR A 124 1.02 9.54 20.72
N TYR A 125 1.24 10.75 20.21
CA TYR A 125 2.10 11.73 20.86
C TYR A 125 1.60 12.14 22.24
N HIS A 126 0.27 12.23 22.42
CA HIS A 126 -0.35 12.69 23.67
C HIS A 126 -0.61 11.56 24.66
N VAL A 127 -0.96 10.37 24.19
CA VAL A 127 -1.24 9.23 25.07
C VAL A 127 0.05 8.71 25.68
N LYS A 128 0.04 8.55 27.03
CA LYS A 128 1.19 8.03 27.80
C LYS A 128 1.16 6.50 27.73
N LEU A 129 1.86 5.91 26.77
CA LEU A 129 2.08 4.47 26.69
C LEU A 129 3.46 4.14 27.28
N ASN A 130 3.56 3.08 28.09
CA ASN A 130 4.82 2.54 28.53
C ASN A 130 5.42 1.55 27.53
N LYS A 131 6.68 1.14 27.72
CA LYS A 131 7.41 0.24 26.82
C LYS A 131 6.72 -1.11 26.62
N ASP A 132 6.14 -1.66 27.68
CA ASP A 132 5.44 -2.95 27.64
C ASP A 132 4.13 -2.86 26.84
N GLN A 133 3.39 -1.76 26.98
CA GLN A 133 2.17 -1.53 26.21
C GLN A 133 2.45 -1.37 24.71
N ILE A 134 3.49 -0.63 24.35
CA ILE A 134 3.92 -0.48 22.96
C ILE A 134 4.33 -1.84 22.38
N TYR A 135 5.10 -2.63 23.15
CA TYR A 135 5.45 -3.99 22.78
C TYR A 135 4.22 -4.87 22.54
N LYS A 136 3.26 -4.88 23.48
CA LYS A 136 2.03 -5.67 23.36
C LYS A 136 1.19 -5.26 22.15
N ILE A 137 1.09 -3.96 21.85
CA ILE A 137 0.38 -3.48 20.67
C ILE A 137 0.99 -4.12 19.40
N PHE A 138 2.31 -4.00 19.22
CA PHE A 138 2.96 -4.55 18.03
C PHE A 138 2.85 -6.08 17.97
N MET A 139 3.14 -6.78 19.08
CA MET A 139 3.12 -8.25 19.06
C MET A 139 1.72 -8.79 18.78
N TYR A 140 0.68 -8.29 19.46
CA TYR A 140 -0.68 -8.79 19.25
C TYR A 140 -1.23 -8.42 17.88
N PHE A 141 -0.91 -7.23 17.37
CA PHE A 141 -1.27 -6.82 16.02
C PHE A 141 -0.63 -7.76 14.98
N ILE A 142 0.68 -8.00 15.06
CA ILE A 142 1.41 -8.82 14.10
C ILE A 142 0.98 -10.29 14.19
N ILE A 143 0.86 -10.83 15.41
CA ILE A 143 0.43 -12.22 15.62
C ILE A 143 -0.98 -12.45 15.08
N SER A 144 -1.91 -11.52 15.30
CA SER A 144 -3.29 -11.70 14.83
C SER A 144 -3.36 -11.86 13.31
N ILE A 145 -2.58 -11.11 12.55
CA ILE A 145 -2.49 -11.26 11.09
C ILE A 145 -1.75 -12.55 10.72
N SER A 146 -0.56 -12.72 11.27
CA SER A 146 0.34 -13.80 10.88
C SER A 146 -0.22 -15.18 11.23
N ALA A 147 -0.76 -15.33 12.44
CA ALA A 147 -1.39 -16.58 12.86
C ALA A 147 -2.64 -16.90 12.02
N THR A 148 -3.45 -15.88 11.70
CA THR A 148 -4.61 -16.07 10.82
C THR A 148 -4.18 -16.62 9.46
N ILE A 149 -3.16 -16.03 8.82
CA ILE A 149 -2.67 -16.49 7.51
C ILE A 149 -2.10 -17.91 7.62
N VAL A 150 -1.26 -18.18 8.62
CA VAL A 150 -0.60 -19.48 8.78
C VAL A 150 -1.62 -20.58 9.12
N ILE A 151 -2.52 -20.35 10.07
CA ILE A 151 -3.51 -21.35 10.50
C ILE A 151 -4.49 -21.65 9.35
N THR A 152 -5.02 -20.62 8.69
CA THR A 152 -5.95 -20.84 7.57
C THR A 152 -5.28 -21.51 6.38
N ASN A 153 -3.97 -21.26 6.13
CA ASN A 153 -3.21 -21.99 5.12
C ASN A 153 -3.08 -23.47 5.48
N ILE A 154 -2.65 -23.79 6.70
CA ILE A 154 -2.50 -25.20 7.16
C ILE A 154 -3.82 -25.96 7.04
N LEU A 155 -4.94 -25.30 7.34
CA LEU A 155 -6.28 -25.90 7.28
C LEU A 155 -6.92 -25.86 5.88
N CYS A 156 -6.24 -25.33 4.86
CA CYS A 156 -6.77 -25.08 3.51
C CYS A 156 -8.04 -24.20 3.49
N LEU A 157 -8.18 -23.30 4.46
CA LEU A 157 -9.29 -22.34 4.58
C LEU A 157 -8.89 -20.91 4.15
N SER A 158 -7.67 -20.75 3.66
CA SER A 158 -7.14 -19.45 3.22
C SER A 158 -7.63 -19.11 1.81
N ILE A 159 -7.92 -17.82 1.60
CA ILE A 159 -8.19 -17.28 0.26
C ILE A 159 -6.88 -17.20 -0.53
N GLU A 160 -6.91 -17.58 -1.80
CA GLU A 160 -5.78 -17.43 -2.73
C GLU A 160 -5.36 -15.97 -2.86
N SER A 161 -4.05 -15.72 -2.91
CA SER A 161 -3.50 -14.35 -2.95
C SER A 161 -3.92 -13.54 -4.17
N TYR A 162 -4.16 -14.18 -5.29
CA TYR A 162 -4.43 -13.53 -6.59
C TYR A 162 -5.83 -13.77 -7.13
N SER A 163 -6.70 -14.44 -6.37
CA SER A 163 -8.08 -14.65 -6.79
C SER A 163 -8.91 -13.38 -6.71
N GLU A 164 -9.76 -13.19 -7.70
CA GLU A 164 -10.88 -12.27 -7.64
C GLU A 164 -12.02 -12.96 -6.86
N GLY A 165 -12.31 -12.47 -5.65
CA GLY A 165 -13.33 -13.07 -4.79
C GLY A 165 -12.80 -14.08 -3.77
N ILE A 166 -13.67 -14.99 -3.33
CA ILE A 166 -13.39 -16.02 -2.32
C ILE A 166 -13.06 -17.34 -3.02
N THR A 167 -11.84 -17.48 -3.48
CA THR A 167 -11.32 -18.76 -3.95
C THR A 167 -10.37 -19.32 -2.90
N LEU A 168 -10.68 -20.49 -2.34
CA LEU A 168 -9.83 -21.12 -1.33
C LEU A 168 -8.67 -21.87 -1.98
N ILE A 169 -7.51 -21.86 -1.32
CA ILE A 169 -6.34 -22.64 -1.74
C ILE A 169 -6.68 -24.15 -1.76
N LYS A 170 -6.19 -24.85 -2.77
CA LYS A 170 -6.40 -26.31 -2.93
C LYS A 170 -5.44 -27.13 -2.08
N SER A 171 -4.32 -26.56 -1.67
CA SER A 171 -3.31 -27.25 -0.88
C SER A 171 -2.51 -26.25 -0.02
N ASN A 172 -1.93 -26.75 1.08
CA ASN A 172 -1.25 -25.96 2.08
C ASN A 172 0.28 -25.94 1.91
N ILE A 173 1.00 -25.31 2.84
CA ILE A 173 2.47 -25.18 2.83
C ILE A 173 3.20 -26.53 2.67
N PHE A 174 2.66 -27.64 3.16
CA PHE A 174 3.32 -28.94 3.05
C PHE A 174 3.44 -29.40 1.60
N SER A 175 2.47 -29.03 0.74
CA SER A 175 2.52 -29.34 -0.69
C SER A 175 3.70 -28.68 -1.42
N TRP A 176 4.26 -27.60 -0.90
CA TRP A 176 5.41 -26.96 -1.53
C TRP A 176 6.63 -27.87 -1.61
N PHE A 177 6.76 -28.80 -0.68
CA PHE A 177 7.89 -29.73 -0.60
C PHE A 177 7.72 -30.99 -1.44
N PHE A 178 6.47 -31.35 -1.80
CA PHE A 178 6.18 -32.66 -2.38
C PHE A 178 5.54 -32.60 -3.77
N ASN A 179 5.05 -31.47 -4.20
CA ASN A 179 4.32 -31.33 -5.45
C ASN A 179 4.94 -30.27 -6.36
N TYR A 180 5.64 -30.73 -7.42
CA TYR A 180 6.36 -29.86 -8.35
C TYR A 180 5.52 -29.42 -9.57
N ASN A 181 4.29 -29.90 -9.73
CA ASN A 181 3.47 -29.71 -10.93
C ASN A 181 2.39 -28.65 -10.80
N TYR A 182 2.51 -27.71 -9.86
CA TYR A 182 1.51 -26.68 -9.69
C TYR A 182 1.93 -25.34 -10.28
N THR A 183 0.97 -24.69 -10.90
CA THR A 183 1.06 -23.28 -11.21
C THR A 183 0.95 -22.50 -9.91
N ASN A 184 1.92 -21.67 -9.67
CA ASN A 184 2.20 -20.99 -8.42
C ASN A 184 1.10 -20.07 -7.84
N VAL A 185 0.07 -19.78 -8.60
CA VAL A 185 -1.02 -18.88 -8.21
C VAL A 185 -1.91 -19.51 -7.16
N ASP A 186 -2.17 -20.82 -7.28
CA ASP A 186 -3.15 -21.56 -6.48
C ASP A 186 -2.67 -21.89 -5.06
N LEU A 187 -1.40 -21.65 -4.75
CA LEU A 187 -0.77 -22.03 -3.47
C LEU A 187 -0.40 -20.85 -2.59
N SER A 188 -0.36 -19.67 -3.14
CA SER A 188 -0.14 -18.45 -2.37
C SER A 188 -1.42 -18.03 -1.67
N SER A 189 -1.33 -17.64 -0.41
CA SER A 189 -2.50 -17.43 0.44
C SER A 189 -2.43 -16.15 1.24
N LYS A 190 -3.54 -15.41 1.27
CA LYS A 190 -3.69 -14.15 2.03
C LYS A 190 -4.52 -14.30 3.31
N GLY A 191 -4.77 -15.54 3.75
CA GLY A 191 -5.67 -15.78 4.89
C GLY A 191 -7.12 -15.46 4.52
N ILE A 192 -7.79 -14.74 5.39
CA ILE A 192 -9.17 -14.26 5.20
C ILE A 192 -9.20 -12.75 4.90
N PHE A 193 -8.04 -12.16 4.55
CA PHE A 193 -7.91 -10.73 4.33
C PHE A 193 -8.22 -10.32 2.88
N THR A 194 -8.44 -9.01 2.69
CA THR A 194 -8.86 -8.44 1.40
C THR A 194 -7.79 -8.54 0.32
N SER A 195 -6.53 -8.19 0.63
CA SER A 195 -5.48 -8.07 -0.37
C SER A 195 -4.15 -8.63 0.10
N ALA A 196 -3.55 -9.45 -0.76
CA ALA A 196 -2.22 -10.03 -0.53
C ALA A 196 -1.12 -8.96 -0.50
N ASN A 197 -1.15 -7.99 -1.42
CA ASN A 197 -0.15 -6.91 -1.47
C ASN A 197 -0.17 -6.06 -0.20
N GLN A 198 -1.35 -5.77 0.34
CA GLN A 198 -1.50 -5.01 1.58
C GLN A 198 -0.94 -5.76 2.78
N MET A 199 -1.35 -7.03 2.96
CA MET A 199 -0.89 -7.84 4.11
C MET A 199 0.60 -8.15 4.01
N GLY A 200 1.11 -8.44 2.81
CA GLY A 200 2.53 -8.68 2.57
C GLY A 200 3.39 -7.45 2.87
N SER A 201 2.97 -6.28 2.39
CA SER A 201 3.66 -5.02 2.67
C SER A 201 3.61 -4.67 4.16
N LEU A 202 2.44 -4.83 4.80
CA LEU A 202 2.24 -4.55 6.21
C LEU A 202 3.13 -5.41 7.12
N LEU A 203 3.12 -6.73 6.91
CA LEU A 203 3.95 -7.63 7.69
C LEU A 203 5.44 -7.36 7.44
N SER A 204 5.84 -7.10 6.20
CA SER A 204 7.23 -6.78 5.87
C SER A 204 7.70 -5.48 6.51
N LEU A 205 6.90 -4.40 6.47
CA LEU A 205 7.31 -3.13 7.07
C LEU A 205 7.37 -3.17 8.61
N LEU A 206 6.64 -4.08 9.26
CA LEU A 206 6.70 -4.28 10.72
C LEU A 206 7.82 -5.22 11.16
N LEU A 207 8.46 -5.94 10.24
CA LEU A 207 9.52 -6.90 10.54
C LEU A 207 10.75 -6.28 11.24
N PRO A 208 11.24 -5.06 10.89
CA PRO A 208 12.31 -4.41 11.63
C PRO A 208 12.00 -4.21 13.11
N ILE A 209 10.73 -3.92 13.45
CA ILE A 209 10.29 -3.72 14.83
C ILE A 209 10.33 -5.05 15.60
N THR A 210 9.80 -6.13 15.02
CA THR A 210 9.84 -7.47 15.64
C THR A 210 11.28 -7.93 15.86
N ILE A 211 12.16 -7.76 14.86
CA ILE A 211 13.59 -8.09 14.96
C ILE A 211 14.27 -7.24 16.05
N SER A 212 13.91 -5.97 16.17
CA SER A 212 14.48 -5.10 17.21
C SER A 212 14.10 -5.56 18.61
N TYR A 213 12.86 -5.97 18.83
CA TYR A 213 12.48 -6.59 20.09
C TYR A 213 13.18 -7.94 20.30
N PHE A 214 13.40 -8.71 19.26
CA PHE A 214 14.16 -9.96 19.34
C PHE A 214 15.59 -9.72 19.85
N PHE A 215 16.27 -8.66 19.44
CA PHE A 215 17.63 -8.35 19.91
C PHE A 215 17.67 -7.69 21.29
N LYS A 216 16.71 -6.83 21.61
CA LYS A 216 16.76 -5.96 22.81
C LYS A 216 16.03 -6.49 24.04
N ARG A 217 14.94 -7.25 23.84
CA ARG A 217 14.04 -7.59 24.94
C ARG A 217 14.27 -9.03 25.42
N GLU A 218 14.56 -9.19 26.70
CA GLU A 218 14.68 -10.51 27.33
C GLU A 218 13.34 -11.02 27.86
N GLU A 219 12.52 -10.13 28.41
CA GLU A 219 11.17 -10.43 28.84
C GLU A 219 10.27 -10.85 27.68
N ASN A 220 9.44 -11.88 27.91
CA ASN A 220 8.53 -12.43 26.90
C ASN A 220 9.24 -12.88 25.59
N LYS A 221 10.49 -13.35 25.69
CA LYS A 221 11.30 -13.77 24.56
C LYS A 221 10.59 -14.82 23.69
N LYS A 222 9.86 -15.75 24.32
CA LYS A 222 9.08 -16.78 23.61
C LYS A 222 8.04 -16.14 22.66
N LEU A 223 7.29 -15.15 23.15
CA LEU A 223 6.30 -14.44 22.34
C LEU A 223 6.94 -13.76 21.14
N THR A 224 8.09 -13.09 21.34
CA THR A 224 8.82 -12.42 20.25
C THR A 224 9.31 -13.43 19.20
N ILE A 225 9.84 -14.59 19.63
CA ILE A 225 10.29 -15.65 18.71
C ILE A 225 9.11 -16.20 17.90
N ILE A 226 7.99 -16.52 18.57
CA ILE A 226 6.78 -17.01 17.91
C ILE A 226 6.29 -15.98 16.89
N THR A 227 6.23 -14.70 17.29
CA THR A 227 5.83 -13.61 16.39
C THR A 227 6.73 -13.53 15.16
N LEU A 228 8.05 -13.58 15.34
CA LEU A 228 9.02 -13.48 14.25
C LEU A 228 8.88 -14.66 13.26
N VAL A 229 8.75 -15.87 13.78
CA VAL A 229 8.56 -17.08 12.97
C VAL A 229 7.25 -17.03 12.19
N LEU A 230 6.13 -16.77 12.88
CA LEU A 230 4.81 -16.68 12.23
C LEU A 230 4.75 -15.55 11.21
N GLN A 231 5.34 -14.39 11.51
CA GLN A 231 5.38 -13.24 10.61
C GLN A 231 6.15 -13.58 9.33
N THR A 232 7.32 -14.21 9.44
CA THR A 232 8.12 -14.58 8.27
C THR A 232 7.45 -15.68 7.45
N LEU A 233 6.83 -16.68 8.10
CA LEU A 233 6.04 -17.71 7.41
C LEU A 233 4.85 -17.10 6.65
N ALA A 234 4.09 -16.22 7.29
CA ALA A 234 2.96 -15.53 6.65
C ALA A 234 3.40 -14.72 5.43
N VAL A 235 4.54 -14.00 5.53
CA VAL A 235 5.14 -13.26 4.42
C VAL A 235 5.47 -14.18 3.23
N LEU A 236 6.00 -15.38 3.49
CA LEU A 236 6.30 -16.38 2.46
C LEU A 236 5.01 -16.96 1.84
N MET A 237 3.99 -17.24 2.67
CA MET A 237 2.70 -17.79 2.23
C MET A 237 1.93 -16.83 1.32
N ILE A 238 2.01 -15.52 1.58
CA ILE A 238 1.37 -14.49 0.76
C ILE A 238 1.91 -14.52 -0.68
N GLY A 239 3.18 -14.80 -0.89
CA GLY A 239 3.77 -15.04 -2.20
C GLY A 239 3.79 -13.84 -3.16
N THR A 240 3.60 -12.59 -2.69
CA THR A 240 3.80 -11.40 -3.54
C THR A 240 5.29 -11.10 -3.70
N ARG A 241 5.69 -10.44 -4.80
CA ARG A 241 7.11 -10.11 -5.04
C ARG A 241 7.70 -9.31 -3.88
N ILE A 242 6.98 -8.29 -3.38
CA ILE A 242 7.45 -7.47 -2.27
C ILE A 242 7.59 -8.31 -1.00
N SER A 243 6.56 -9.03 -0.59
CA SER A 243 6.63 -9.84 0.63
C SER A 243 7.75 -10.86 0.56
N SER A 244 7.87 -11.56 -0.56
CA SER A 244 8.79 -12.67 -0.71
C SER A 244 10.27 -12.29 -0.75
N TYR A 245 10.63 -11.09 -1.20
CA TYR A 245 12.04 -10.66 -1.26
C TYR A 245 12.43 -9.67 -0.17
N SER A 246 11.49 -8.86 0.32
CA SER A 246 11.81 -7.82 1.31
C SER A 246 12.29 -8.38 2.64
N TRP A 247 11.77 -9.52 3.09
CA TRP A 247 12.17 -10.11 4.37
C TRP A 247 13.66 -10.46 4.40
N ILE A 248 14.22 -10.95 3.29
CA ILE A 248 15.67 -11.26 3.18
C ILE A 248 16.48 -9.99 3.41
N LEU A 249 16.15 -8.93 2.66
CA LEU A 249 16.81 -7.63 2.80
C LEU A 249 16.69 -7.10 4.23
N ILE A 250 15.51 -7.18 4.83
CA ILE A 250 15.26 -6.69 6.19
C ILE A 250 16.09 -7.46 7.22
N TYR A 251 16.13 -8.79 7.12
CA TYR A 251 16.97 -9.61 8.01
C TYR A 251 18.44 -9.23 7.88
N ILE A 252 18.96 -9.06 6.65
CA ILE A 252 20.36 -8.67 6.42
C ILE A 252 20.62 -7.26 6.97
N VAL A 253 19.77 -6.29 6.70
CA VAL A 253 19.95 -4.92 7.20
C VAL A 253 19.92 -4.89 8.73
N MET A 254 18.99 -5.59 9.37
CA MET A 254 18.86 -5.59 10.82
C MET A 254 20.03 -6.27 11.54
N ILE A 255 20.62 -7.35 10.97
CA ILE A 255 21.83 -7.95 11.55
C ILE A 255 23.04 -7.04 11.37
N VAL A 256 23.18 -6.35 10.25
CA VAL A 256 24.25 -5.35 10.03
C VAL A 256 24.13 -4.22 11.06
N ILE A 257 22.93 -3.70 11.29
CA ILE A 257 22.68 -2.68 12.32
C ILE A 257 23.04 -3.24 13.71
N TYR A 258 22.64 -4.48 14.05
CA TYR A 258 22.98 -5.11 15.33
C TYR A 258 24.50 -5.22 15.52
N ILE A 259 25.23 -5.74 14.53
CA ILE A 259 26.70 -5.86 14.56
C ILE A 259 27.35 -4.47 14.72
N TYR A 260 26.86 -3.47 14.00
CA TYR A 260 27.34 -2.07 14.16
C TYR A 260 27.19 -1.58 15.60
N TYR A 261 26.05 -1.84 16.25
CA TYR A 261 25.83 -1.45 17.65
C TYR A 261 26.72 -2.23 18.65
N VAL A 262 27.00 -3.49 18.37
CA VAL A 262 27.96 -4.30 19.15
C VAL A 262 29.38 -3.74 19.01
N LEU A 263 29.83 -3.45 17.79
CA LEU A 263 31.17 -2.88 17.53
C LEU A 263 31.33 -1.48 18.16
N ARG A 264 30.25 -0.70 18.23
CA ARG A 264 30.23 0.59 18.92
C ARG A 264 30.07 0.47 20.45
N LYS A 265 30.14 -0.74 21.01
CA LYS A 265 29.97 -1.04 22.45
C LYS A 265 28.65 -0.50 23.03
N LYS A 266 27.59 -0.40 22.22
CA LYS A 266 26.25 -0.01 22.65
C LYS A 266 25.40 -1.21 23.07
N PHE A 267 25.72 -2.39 22.57
CA PHE A 267 25.17 -3.68 22.97
C PHE A 267 26.28 -4.62 23.38
N THR A 268 26.00 -5.48 24.35
CA THR A 268 26.82 -6.66 24.64
C THR A 268 26.49 -7.73 23.62
N PHE A 269 27.54 -8.30 22.99
CA PHE A 269 27.33 -9.40 22.04
C PHE A 269 26.77 -10.62 22.80
N ASN A 270 25.59 -11.07 22.40
CA ASN A 270 24.96 -12.27 22.94
C ASN A 270 24.99 -13.37 21.86
N LYS A 271 25.90 -14.34 22.04
CA LYS A 271 26.08 -15.46 21.11
C LYS A 271 24.78 -16.26 20.91
N LYS A 272 24.00 -16.51 21.97
CA LYS A 272 22.75 -17.28 21.90
C LYS A 272 21.73 -16.57 21.02
N ILE A 273 21.56 -15.27 21.18
CA ILE A 273 20.64 -14.46 20.37
C ILE A 273 21.08 -14.44 18.90
N PHE A 274 22.37 -14.23 18.66
CA PHE A 274 22.93 -14.21 17.30
C PHE A 274 22.73 -15.55 16.60
N VAL A 275 23.07 -16.67 17.24
CA VAL A 275 22.88 -18.01 16.70
C VAL A 275 21.39 -18.29 16.44
N SER A 276 20.50 -17.98 17.39
CA SER A 276 19.06 -18.18 17.21
C SER A 276 18.51 -17.37 16.02
N TYR A 277 18.97 -16.15 15.85
CA TYR A 277 18.60 -15.32 14.70
C TYR A 277 19.05 -15.93 13.37
N THR A 278 20.30 -16.36 13.32
CA THR A 278 20.86 -17.00 12.12
C THR A 278 20.15 -18.31 11.79
N VAL A 279 19.81 -19.12 12.80
CA VAL A 279 19.06 -20.38 12.61
C VAL A 279 17.67 -20.08 12.06
N ILE A 280 16.95 -19.10 12.62
CA ILE A 280 15.62 -18.70 12.10
C ILE A 280 15.75 -18.23 10.65
N PHE A 281 16.73 -17.38 10.34
CA PHE A 281 16.94 -16.90 8.97
C PHE A 281 17.22 -18.04 7.98
N LEU A 282 18.15 -18.94 8.32
CA LEU A 282 18.49 -20.08 7.44
C LEU A 282 17.31 -21.03 7.27
N PHE A 283 16.57 -21.33 8.33
CA PHE A 283 15.36 -22.16 8.26
C PHE A 283 14.32 -21.54 7.34
N MET A 284 14.04 -20.25 7.48
CA MET A 284 13.11 -19.54 6.60
C MET A 284 13.61 -19.44 5.17
N PHE A 285 14.94 -19.36 4.98
CA PHE A 285 15.53 -19.36 3.65
C PHE A 285 15.37 -20.71 2.94
N ILE A 286 15.46 -21.81 3.66
CA ILE A 286 15.15 -23.15 3.11
C ILE A 286 13.68 -23.21 2.67
N ILE A 287 12.75 -22.74 3.49
CA ILE A 287 11.33 -22.68 3.11
C ILE A 287 11.11 -21.77 1.89
N PHE A 288 11.82 -20.65 1.83
CA PHE A 288 11.74 -19.73 0.70
C PHE A 288 12.11 -20.39 -0.63
N THR A 289 13.09 -21.33 -0.66
CA THR A 289 13.48 -21.99 -1.92
C THR A 289 12.34 -22.75 -2.61
N VAL A 290 11.38 -23.25 -1.83
CA VAL A 290 10.20 -23.99 -2.31
C VAL A 290 8.91 -23.13 -2.26
N ALA A 291 9.01 -21.87 -1.89
CA ALA A 291 7.85 -20.99 -1.79
C ALA A 291 7.23 -20.67 -3.16
N PRO A 292 5.91 -20.40 -3.23
CA PRO A 292 5.18 -20.17 -4.47
C PRO A 292 5.79 -19.11 -5.39
N ILE A 293 6.44 -18.08 -4.85
CA ILE A 293 7.08 -17.03 -5.65
C ILE A 293 8.17 -17.56 -6.59
N ASN A 294 8.91 -18.60 -6.18
CA ASN A 294 10.00 -19.15 -6.99
C ASN A 294 9.48 -20.01 -8.14
N MET A 295 8.29 -20.56 -8.02
CA MET A 295 7.62 -21.34 -9.08
C MET A 295 7.07 -20.42 -10.20
N ARG A 296 6.85 -19.14 -9.92
CA ARG A 296 6.43 -18.14 -10.92
C ARG A 296 7.37 -17.96 -12.11
N LYS A 297 8.63 -18.30 -11.96
CA LYS A 297 9.62 -18.17 -13.04
C LYS A 297 9.39 -19.13 -14.20
N TYR A 298 8.67 -20.23 -13.96
CA TYR A 298 8.37 -21.25 -14.97
C TYR A 298 7.13 -20.93 -15.82
N ALA A 299 6.39 -19.86 -15.49
CA ALA A 299 5.23 -19.41 -16.27
C ALA A 299 5.60 -18.51 -17.48
N SER A 300 6.83 -18.62 -18.01
CA SER A 300 7.29 -17.86 -19.17
C SER A 300 6.59 -18.29 -20.49
N ASP A 301 5.94 -19.44 -20.50
CA ASP A 301 5.28 -20.03 -21.67
C ASP A 301 4.11 -19.17 -22.25
N TYR A 302 3.57 -18.25 -21.44
CA TYR A 302 2.53 -17.33 -21.90
C TYR A 302 3.01 -16.33 -22.95
N LYS A 303 4.27 -15.87 -22.88
CA LYS A 303 4.81 -14.90 -23.83
C LYS A 303 4.81 -15.45 -25.25
N ASP A 304 5.26 -16.68 -25.44
CA ASP A 304 5.40 -17.30 -26.75
C ASP A 304 4.04 -17.56 -27.41
N VAL A 305 3.00 -17.87 -26.63
CA VAL A 305 1.62 -18.03 -27.13
C VAL A 305 1.09 -16.70 -27.69
N PHE A 306 1.29 -15.60 -26.97
CA PHE A 306 0.78 -14.30 -27.44
C PHE A 306 1.57 -13.75 -28.63
N VAL A 307 2.89 -13.96 -28.68
CA VAL A 307 3.71 -13.59 -29.83
C VAL A 307 3.21 -14.30 -31.10
N SER A 308 2.92 -15.60 -31.03
CA SER A 308 2.38 -16.37 -32.14
C SER A 308 0.97 -15.92 -32.58
N MET A 309 0.16 -15.39 -31.66
CA MET A 309 -1.17 -14.82 -31.98
C MET A 309 -1.04 -13.45 -32.65
N GLU A 310 -0.06 -12.65 -32.24
CA GLU A 310 0.20 -11.32 -32.85
C GLU A 310 0.65 -11.43 -34.28
N GLU A 311 1.52 -12.38 -34.62
CA GLU A 311 1.99 -12.63 -35.99
C GLU A 311 0.84 -12.83 -37.01
N LYS A 312 -0.30 -13.39 -36.54
CA LYS A 312 -1.49 -13.58 -37.39
C LYS A 312 -2.14 -12.26 -37.82
N SER A 313 -1.92 -11.17 -37.14
CA SER A 313 -2.50 -9.85 -37.43
C SER A 313 -1.50 -8.85 -38.03
N GLU A 314 -0.21 -9.22 -38.17
CA GLU A 314 0.84 -8.33 -38.69
C GLU A 314 0.56 -7.74 -40.05
N ALA A 315 0.00 -8.53 -40.98
CA ALA A 315 -0.33 -8.06 -42.33
C ALA A 315 -1.39 -6.94 -42.31
N GLU A 316 -2.45 -7.10 -41.50
CA GLU A 316 -3.49 -6.08 -41.31
C GLU A 316 -2.94 -4.83 -40.62
N GLN A 317 -2.07 -5.04 -39.63
CA GLN A 317 -1.42 -3.96 -38.89
C GLN A 317 -0.52 -3.11 -39.79
N LYS A 318 0.25 -3.75 -40.67
CA LYS A 318 1.12 -3.06 -41.64
C LYS A 318 0.31 -2.17 -42.57
N VAL A 319 -0.80 -2.65 -43.11
CA VAL A 319 -1.70 -1.86 -43.98
C VAL A 319 -2.26 -0.63 -43.24
N LEU A 320 -2.64 -0.79 -41.97
CA LEU A 320 -3.12 0.34 -41.17
C LEU A 320 -2.02 1.35 -40.84
N LYS A 321 -0.80 0.89 -40.61
CA LYS A 321 0.36 1.75 -40.34
C LYS A 321 0.70 2.61 -41.56
N ASP A 322 0.62 2.02 -42.76
CA ASP A 322 0.85 2.73 -44.03
C ASP A 322 -0.25 3.78 -44.26
N LYS A 323 -1.52 3.45 -44.00
CA LYS A 323 -2.63 4.41 -44.08
C LYS A 323 -2.46 5.56 -43.08
N LEU A 324 -2.06 5.29 -41.83
CA LEU A 324 -1.82 6.30 -40.80
C LEU A 324 -0.67 7.25 -41.13
N SER A 325 0.39 6.74 -41.76
CA SER A 325 1.52 7.57 -42.18
C SER A 325 1.14 8.59 -43.29
N GLY A 326 0.12 8.26 -44.10
CA GLY A 326 -0.42 9.13 -45.12
C GLY A 326 -1.34 10.26 -44.63
N ILE A 327 -1.88 10.14 -43.40
CA ILE A 327 -2.91 11.06 -42.86
C ILE A 327 -2.39 12.46 -42.52
N LYS A 328 -1.09 12.67 -42.31
CA LYS A 328 -0.54 13.97 -41.88
C LYS A 328 -0.99 15.17 -42.75
N ASN A 329 -1.45 14.92 -44.00
CA ASN A 329 -1.89 15.96 -44.94
C ASN A 329 -3.30 15.70 -45.50
N SER A 330 -4.13 14.83 -44.89
CA SER A 330 -5.41 14.39 -45.45
C SER A 330 -6.62 15.18 -44.93
N ASN A 331 -7.71 15.17 -45.72
CA ASN A 331 -8.99 15.80 -45.37
C ASN A 331 -9.69 15.09 -44.21
N ASP A 332 -10.65 15.76 -43.53
CA ASP A 332 -11.39 15.22 -42.39
C ASP A 332 -12.20 13.95 -42.70
N ILE A 333 -12.54 13.72 -43.98
CA ILE A 333 -13.24 12.51 -44.43
C ILE A 333 -12.31 11.30 -44.37
N GLU A 334 -11.07 11.43 -44.85
CA GLU A 334 -10.06 10.36 -44.82
C GLU A 334 -9.66 9.99 -43.39
N LYS A 335 -9.58 10.98 -42.51
CA LYS A 335 -9.35 10.74 -41.06
C LYS A 335 -10.44 9.87 -40.45
N LYS A 336 -11.72 10.15 -40.75
CA LYS A 336 -12.86 9.37 -40.25
C LYS A 336 -12.90 7.94 -40.77
N GLU A 337 -12.49 7.74 -42.05
CA GLU A 337 -12.41 6.39 -42.65
C GLU A 337 -11.31 5.56 -41.97
N VAL A 338 -10.14 6.16 -41.74
CA VAL A 338 -9.03 5.46 -41.05
C VAL A 338 -9.38 5.16 -39.61
N GLU A 339 -10.04 6.06 -38.89
CA GLU A 339 -10.55 5.77 -37.55
C GLU A 339 -11.53 4.58 -37.53
N LYS A 340 -12.37 4.47 -38.57
CA LYS A 340 -13.30 3.35 -38.71
C LYS A 340 -12.57 2.02 -38.97
N ASP A 341 -11.51 2.06 -39.77
CA ASP A 341 -10.67 0.88 -40.02
C ASP A 341 -9.90 0.47 -38.75
N ILE A 342 -9.36 1.44 -38.01
CA ILE A 342 -8.71 1.19 -36.71
C ILE A 342 -9.71 0.56 -35.72
N LYS A 343 -10.93 1.09 -35.61
CA LYS A 343 -11.97 0.52 -34.75
C LYS A 343 -12.29 -0.93 -35.09
N LYS A 344 -12.37 -1.26 -36.41
CA LYS A 344 -12.58 -2.64 -36.85
C LYS A 344 -11.40 -3.56 -36.50
N PHE A 345 -10.19 -3.09 -36.74
CA PHE A 345 -8.97 -3.82 -36.42
C PHE A 345 -8.87 -4.12 -34.92
N ILE A 346 -9.06 -3.10 -34.07
CA ILE A 346 -9.02 -3.25 -32.60
C ILE A 346 -10.06 -4.27 -32.16
N LYS A 347 -11.32 -4.12 -32.58
CA LYS A 347 -12.41 -5.01 -32.19
C LYS A 347 -12.12 -6.47 -32.53
N LYS A 348 -11.45 -6.72 -33.68
CA LYS A 348 -11.11 -8.06 -34.15
C LYS A 348 -9.91 -8.66 -33.42
N ASN A 349 -8.90 -7.85 -33.08
CA ASN A 349 -7.56 -8.34 -32.76
C ASN A 349 -7.07 -8.00 -31.33
N TYR A 350 -7.79 -7.22 -30.50
CA TYR A 350 -7.27 -6.76 -29.19
C TYR A 350 -6.82 -7.90 -28.27
N GLU A 351 -7.49 -9.07 -28.33
CA GLU A 351 -7.13 -10.25 -27.53
C GLU A 351 -5.77 -10.83 -27.95
N ASN A 352 -5.44 -10.78 -29.24
CA ASN A 352 -4.14 -11.23 -29.76
C ASN A 352 -2.97 -10.41 -29.20
N TYR A 353 -3.23 -9.17 -28.77
CA TYR A 353 -2.25 -8.25 -28.20
C TYR A 353 -2.20 -8.28 -26.67
N SER A 354 -2.84 -9.25 -26.03
CA SER A 354 -2.86 -9.40 -24.55
C SER A 354 -3.49 -8.22 -23.80
N ILE A 355 -4.34 -7.44 -24.46
CA ILE A 355 -5.02 -6.31 -23.84
C ILE A 355 -6.26 -6.80 -23.11
N ASN A 356 -6.36 -6.48 -21.82
CA ASN A 356 -7.54 -6.84 -21.02
C ASN A 356 -8.78 -6.12 -21.55
N LYS A 357 -9.84 -6.91 -21.81
CA LYS A 357 -11.14 -6.44 -22.32
C LYS A 357 -11.73 -5.32 -21.46
N GLU A 358 -11.55 -5.37 -20.14
CA GLU A 358 -12.11 -4.37 -19.23
C GLU A 358 -11.59 -2.96 -19.53
N TYR A 359 -10.28 -2.81 -19.75
CA TYR A 359 -9.68 -1.52 -20.08
C TYR A 359 -10.16 -0.97 -21.41
N ILE A 360 -10.15 -1.79 -22.46
CA ILE A 360 -10.40 -1.34 -23.85
C ILE A 360 -11.89 -1.16 -24.16
N MET A 361 -12.79 -1.85 -23.43
CA MET A 361 -14.24 -1.76 -23.68
C MET A 361 -14.95 -0.84 -22.69
N ASN A 362 -14.59 -0.90 -21.40
CA ASN A 362 -15.38 -0.31 -20.32
C ASN A 362 -14.71 0.92 -19.70
N ILE A 363 -13.43 0.81 -19.31
CA ILE A 363 -12.72 1.88 -18.59
C ILE A 363 -12.37 3.04 -19.53
N TYR A 364 -11.71 2.74 -20.65
CA TYR A 364 -11.36 3.72 -21.68
C TYR A 364 -11.70 3.16 -23.05
N SER A 365 -12.91 3.40 -23.53
CA SER A 365 -13.42 2.70 -24.70
C SER A 365 -12.65 3.04 -25.99
N TYR A 366 -12.23 1.99 -26.75
CA TYR A 366 -11.65 2.16 -28.10
C TYR A 366 -12.61 2.84 -29.07
N LYS A 367 -13.92 2.81 -28.81
CA LYS A 367 -14.92 3.50 -29.63
C LYS A 367 -14.78 5.01 -29.51
N TYR A 368 -14.35 5.48 -28.33
CA TYR A 368 -14.10 6.89 -28.04
C TYR A 368 -12.75 7.32 -28.61
N ASP A 369 -11.68 6.59 -28.33
CA ASP A 369 -10.32 6.91 -28.78
C ASP A 369 -9.61 5.69 -29.40
N PRO A 370 -9.86 5.40 -30.69
CA PRO A 370 -9.24 4.27 -31.37
C PRO A 370 -7.74 4.47 -31.60
N VAL A 371 -7.30 5.73 -31.75
CA VAL A 371 -5.88 6.04 -32.05
C VAL A 371 -5.01 5.74 -30.84
N PHE A 372 -5.46 6.09 -29.64
CA PHE A 372 -4.78 5.74 -28.40
C PHE A 372 -4.60 4.21 -28.27
N TRP A 373 -5.66 3.44 -28.48
CA TRP A 373 -5.58 1.99 -28.36
C TRP A 373 -4.73 1.34 -29.46
N TYR A 374 -4.75 1.90 -30.67
CA TYR A 374 -3.84 1.45 -31.71
C TYR A 374 -2.38 1.71 -31.33
N TYR A 375 -2.07 2.86 -30.71
CA TYR A 375 -0.75 3.14 -30.15
C TYR A 375 -0.38 2.10 -29.06
N VAL A 376 -1.28 1.81 -28.11
CA VAL A 376 -1.05 0.81 -27.06
C VAL A 376 -0.77 -0.58 -27.64
N MET A 377 -1.49 -1.00 -28.68
CA MET A 377 -1.26 -2.28 -29.35
C MET A 377 0.13 -2.37 -30.01
N ASN A 378 0.73 -1.24 -30.37
CA ASN A 378 2.08 -1.18 -30.96
C ASN A 378 3.21 -1.10 -29.91
N LEU A 379 2.91 -1.07 -28.62
CA LEU A 379 3.91 -1.12 -27.56
C LEU A 379 4.53 -2.52 -27.43
N PRO A 380 5.76 -2.63 -26.88
CA PRO A 380 6.36 -3.92 -26.54
C PRO A 380 5.42 -4.77 -25.67
N PHE A 381 5.49 -6.10 -25.83
CA PHE A 381 4.64 -7.04 -25.09
C PHE A 381 4.67 -6.80 -23.57
N GLU A 382 5.85 -6.55 -23.00
CA GLU A 382 6.06 -6.32 -21.57
C GLU A 382 5.32 -5.07 -21.05
N GLU A 383 5.11 -4.06 -21.92
CA GLU A 383 4.43 -2.83 -21.55
C GLU A 383 2.90 -2.96 -21.68
N ARG A 384 2.41 -3.58 -22.76
CA ARG A 384 0.97 -3.68 -22.99
C ARG A 384 0.30 -4.83 -22.25
N SER A 385 1.05 -5.85 -21.81
CA SER A 385 0.53 -6.95 -20.99
C SER A 385 0.49 -6.63 -19.48
N ASP A 386 1.15 -5.55 -19.05
CA ASP A 386 1.13 -5.10 -17.65
C ASP A 386 -0.04 -4.15 -17.41
N SER A 387 -1.07 -4.63 -16.73
CA SER A 387 -2.25 -3.83 -16.35
C SER A 387 -1.89 -2.50 -15.70
N ARG A 388 -0.85 -2.46 -14.86
CA ARG A 388 -0.38 -1.23 -14.19
C ARG A 388 0.19 -0.19 -15.15
N GLN A 389 0.83 -0.65 -16.20
CA GLN A 389 1.33 0.25 -17.25
C GLN A 389 0.17 0.79 -18.08
N ILE A 390 -0.80 -0.06 -18.44
CA ILE A 390 -2.01 0.36 -19.16
C ILE A 390 -2.79 1.41 -18.35
N GLU A 391 -3.05 1.18 -17.07
CA GLU A 391 -3.71 2.15 -16.17
C GLU A 391 -2.97 3.50 -16.15
N GLN A 392 -1.64 3.44 -16.08
CA GLN A 392 -0.83 4.65 -16.10
C GLN A 392 -0.91 5.38 -17.43
N LEU A 393 -0.83 4.67 -18.57
CA LEU A 393 -0.94 5.26 -19.90
C LEU A 393 -2.31 5.93 -20.09
N ILE A 394 -3.39 5.24 -19.72
CA ILE A 394 -4.75 5.81 -19.77
C ILE A 394 -4.83 7.09 -18.92
N THR A 395 -4.33 7.03 -17.69
CA THR A 395 -4.40 8.19 -16.77
C THR A 395 -3.60 9.37 -17.28
N GLN A 396 -2.38 9.11 -17.79
CA GLN A 396 -1.55 10.15 -18.39
C GLN A 396 -2.23 10.77 -19.61
N HIS A 397 -2.81 9.93 -20.46
CA HIS A 397 -3.52 10.39 -21.64
C HIS A 397 -4.74 11.26 -21.27
N ILE A 398 -5.54 10.85 -20.28
CA ILE A 398 -6.66 11.64 -19.75
C ILE A 398 -6.15 13.00 -19.23
N TYR A 399 -5.05 13.00 -18.48
CA TYR A 399 -4.44 14.22 -17.94
C TYR A 399 -4.01 15.19 -19.06
N GLU A 400 -3.37 14.68 -20.10
CA GLU A 400 -2.94 15.47 -21.25
C GLU A 400 -4.12 16.03 -22.06
N GLN A 401 -5.15 15.21 -22.27
CA GLN A 401 -6.34 15.61 -23.03
C GLN A 401 -7.25 16.59 -22.29
N ASN A 402 -7.30 16.52 -20.94
CA ASN A 402 -8.04 17.49 -20.14
C ASN A 402 -7.47 18.91 -20.27
N ASN A 403 -6.19 19.02 -20.63
CA ASN A 403 -5.48 20.26 -20.97
C ASN A 403 -5.67 21.41 -19.94
N ASN A 404 -5.83 21.05 -18.65
CA ASN A 404 -6.00 22.01 -17.56
C ASN A 404 -4.69 22.14 -16.78
N LYS A 405 -3.98 23.26 -16.94
CA LYS A 405 -2.69 23.52 -16.25
C LYS A 405 -2.76 23.48 -14.72
N GLN A 406 -3.95 23.66 -14.14
CA GLN A 406 -4.16 23.61 -12.70
C GLN A 406 -4.19 22.18 -12.15
N ASP A 407 -4.42 21.17 -12.99
CA ASP A 407 -4.42 19.76 -12.58
C ASP A 407 -3.08 19.33 -11.99
N LYS A 408 -1.97 19.88 -12.48
CA LYS A 408 -0.65 19.66 -11.90
C LYS A 408 -0.56 20.07 -10.43
N TRP A 409 -1.25 21.14 -10.03
CA TRP A 409 -1.17 21.69 -8.67
C TRP A 409 -2.24 21.12 -7.75
N PHE A 410 -3.47 20.92 -8.26
CA PHE A 410 -4.62 20.58 -7.45
C PHE A 410 -5.23 19.22 -7.78
N GLY A 411 -4.76 18.51 -8.82
CA GLY A 411 -5.23 17.20 -9.23
C GLY A 411 -6.58 17.21 -9.94
N MET A 412 -6.93 16.04 -10.50
CA MET A 412 -8.17 15.81 -11.23
C MET A 412 -9.29 15.17 -10.37
N GLY A 413 -9.00 14.90 -9.09
CA GLY A 413 -9.92 14.30 -8.13
C GLY A 413 -9.91 12.76 -8.11
N PHE A 414 -9.85 12.20 -6.92
CA PHE A 414 -9.90 10.74 -6.70
C PHE A 414 -11.24 10.15 -7.16
N SER A 415 -12.35 10.82 -6.82
CA SER A 415 -13.70 10.35 -7.16
C SER A 415 -13.93 10.26 -8.66
N THR A 416 -13.31 11.13 -9.46
CA THR A 416 -13.42 11.13 -10.93
C THR A 416 -12.90 9.81 -11.52
N PHE A 417 -11.71 9.39 -11.12
CA PHE A 417 -11.12 8.13 -11.58
C PHE A 417 -11.84 6.91 -10.99
N ARG A 418 -12.18 6.96 -9.71
CA ARG A 418 -12.91 5.89 -9.03
C ARG A 418 -14.24 5.57 -9.69
N ASN A 419 -15.01 6.60 -10.05
CA ASN A 419 -16.28 6.44 -10.73
C ASN A 419 -16.11 5.93 -12.17
N GLY A 420 -14.97 6.22 -12.81
CA GLY A 420 -14.57 5.66 -14.11
C GLY A 420 -14.02 4.24 -14.05
N ASN A 421 -14.00 3.60 -12.89
CA ASN A 421 -13.38 2.29 -12.63
C ASN A 421 -11.89 2.22 -12.98
N LEU A 422 -11.21 3.36 -13.05
CA LEU A 422 -9.77 3.43 -13.29
C LEU A 422 -9.03 3.49 -11.95
N TYR A 423 -8.35 2.40 -11.62
CA TYR A 423 -7.61 2.24 -10.37
C TYR A 423 -6.11 2.20 -10.66
N LEU A 424 -5.42 3.31 -10.41
CA LEU A 424 -3.97 3.27 -10.45
C LEU A 424 -3.44 2.55 -9.20
N GLU A 425 -2.56 1.59 -9.42
CA GLU A 425 -1.94 0.89 -8.29
C GLU A 425 -0.72 1.64 -7.70
N LYS A 426 0.03 2.42 -8.49
CA LYS A 426 1.25 3.11 -8.02
C LYS A 426 0.92 4.36 -7.22
N ASP A 427 1.05 4.29 -5.88
CA ASP A 427 0.58 5.32 -4.94
C ASP A 427 1.02 6.74 -5.26
N PHE A 428 2.31 6.99 -5.55
CA PHE A 428 2.79 8.35 -5.83
C PHE A 428 2.19 8.93 -7.11
N LYS A 429 1.93 8.10 -8.12
CA LYS A 429 1.27 8.52 -9.35
C LYS A 429 -0.22 8.77 -9.12
N VAL A 430 -0.88 7.87 -8.38
CA VAL A 430 -2.28 8.08 -7.96
C VAL A 430 -2.41 9.46 -7.31
N HIS A 431 -1.62 9.71 -6.29
CA HIS A 431 -1.71 10.97 -5.53
C HIS A 431 -1.36 12.20 -6.37
N PHE A 432 -0.38 12.08 -7.29
CA PHE A 432 -0.08 13.17 -8.21
C PHE A 432 -1.26 13.51 -9.12
N TYR A 433 -1.85 12.52 -9.77
CA TYR A 433 -2.96 12.77 -10.69
C TYR A 433 -4.27 13.13 -9.98
N THR A 434 -4.54 12.52 -8.82
CA THR A 434 -5.79 12.76 -8.09
C THR A 434 -5.76 14.02 -7.21
N LEU A 435 -4.66 14.26 -6.48
CA LEU A 435 -4.53 15.34 -5.50
C LEU A 435 -3.66 16.51 -5.99
N GLY A 436 -2.88 16.33 -7.05
CA GLY A 436 -1.88 17.29 -7.51
C GLY A 436 -0.67 17.41 -6.58
N LEU A 437 0.24 18.31 -6.92
CA LEU A 437 1.46 18.55 -6.13
C LEU A 437 1.15 19.08 -4.73
N VAL A 438 0.21 20.03 -4.61
CA VAL A 438 -0.13 20.65 -3.31
C VAL A 438 -0.80 19.64 -2.38
N GLY A 439 -1.76 18.86 -2.89
CA GLY A 439 -2.42 17.82 -2.09
C GLY A 439 -1.47 16.70 -1.69
N SER A 440 -0.60 16.27 -2.60
CA SER A 440 0.45 15.28 -2.29
C SER A 440 1.40 15.81 -1.21
N LEU A 441 1.82 17.09 -1.29
CA LEU A 441 2.68 17.72 -0.28
C LEU A 441 2.00 17.73 1.10
N LEU A 442 0.72 18.00 1.17
CA LEU A 442 -0.01 18.08 2.44
C LEU A 442 -0.39 16.70 3.00
N LEU A 443 -0.73 15.72 2.14
CA LEU A 443 -1.34 14.46 2.57
C LEU A 443 -0.42 13.24 2.50
N VAL A 444 0.67 13.29 1.70
CA VAL A 444 1.58 12.16 1.50
C VAL A 444 2.99 12.47 2.00
N TYR A 445 3.54 13.61 1.61
CA TYR A 445 4.92 13.98 1.94
C TYR A 445 5.23 14.22 3.43
N PRO A 446 4.27 14.43 4.36
CA PRO A 446 4.60 14.53 5.78
C PRO A 446 5.36 13.32 6.34
N TYR A 447 5.13 12.10 5.81
CA TYR A 447 5.92 10.92 6.17
C TYR A 447 7.41 11.11 5.83
N ILE A 448 7.71 11.62 4.64
CA ILE A 448 9.08 11.87 4.17
C ILE A 448 9.72 13.00 4.99
N ILE A 449 8.99 14.08 5.23
CA ILE A 449 9.46 15.22 6.02
C ILE A 449 9.87 14.77 7.43
N VAL A 450 9.03 13.99 8.10
CA VAL A 450 9.35 13.48 9.44
C VAL A 450 10.57 12.55 9.40
N LEU A 451 10.73 11.71 8.38
CA LEU A 451 11.94 10.88 8.25
C LEU A 451 13.21 11.70 8.05
N VAL A 452 13.17 12.74 7.23
CA VAL A 452 14.31 13.65 7.04
C VAL A 452 14.67 14.32 8.36
N ILE A 453 13.69 14.86 9.09
CA ILE A 453 13.90 15.46 10.40
C ILE A 453 14.44 14.42 11.40
N ALA A 454 13.93 13.18 11.39
CA ALA A 454 14.41 12.10 12.24
C ALA A 454 15.87 11.73 11.93
N GLY A 455 16.25 11.69 10.66
CA GLY A 455 17.63 11.49 10.23
C GLY A 455 18.58 12.59 10.75
N LEU A 456 18.19 13.86 10.57
CA LEU A 456 18.94 15.00 11.11
C LEU A 456 19.04 14.97 12.65
N TYR A 457 17.95 14.58 13.32
CA TYR A 457 17.94 14.44 14.77
C TYR A 457 18.91 13.36 15.26
N LEU A 458 18.99 12.21 14.56
CA LEU A 458 19.95 11.15 14.85
C LEU A 458 21.39 11.62 14.70
N LEU A 459 21.69 12.35 13.63
CA LEU A 459 23.04 12.82 13.33
C LEU A 459 23.51 13.90 14.32
N ILE A 460 22.63 14.81 14.72
CA ILE A 460 22.98 16.00 15.53
C ILE A 460 22.82 15.74 17.02
N LYS A 461 21.62 15.33 17.47
CA LYS A 461 21.27 15.27 18.89
C LYS A 461 21.47 13.90 19.55
N ARG A 462 21.44 12.83 18.77
CA ARG A 462 21.50 11.45 19.28
C ARG A 462 22.78 10.71 18.92
N ARG A 463 23.78 11.43 18.39
CA ARG A 463 25.07 10.84 18.05
C ARG A 463 25.68 10.11 19.27
N GLY A 464 25.90 8.82 19.12
CA GLY A 464 26.51 8.00 20.18
C GLY A 464 25.56 7.45 21.25
N LYS A 465 24.24 7.74 21.22
CA LYS A 465 23.23 7.11 22.11
C LYS A 465 22.67 5.81 21.51
N ASP A 466 22.00 4.99 22.36
CA ASP A 466 21.24 3.84 21.86
C ASP A 466 19.96 4.32 21.14
N ASN A 467 19.92 4.08 19.85
CA ASN A 467 18.81 4.48 18.99
C ASN A 467 18.23 3.27 18.21
N PHE A 468 18.50 2.05 18.62
CA PHE A 468 18.17 0.84 17.84
C PHE A 468 16.66 0.73 17.55
N MET A 469 15.79 0.89 18.55
CA MET A 469 14.32 0.89 18.34
C MET A 469 13.87 2.09 17.50
N PHE A 470 14.47 3.27 17.70
CA PHE A 470 14.14 4.44 16.91
C PHE A 470 14.50 4.25 15.42
N LEU A 471 15.66 3.63 15.15
CA LEU A 471 16.05 3.26 13.78
C LEU A 471 15.08 2.25 13.17
N ALA A 472 14.59 1.27 13.94
CA ALA A 472 13.59 0.33 13.45
C ALA A 472 12.28 1.02 13.06
N TYR A 473 11.81 2.00 13.85
CA TYR A 473 10.63 2.81 13.50
C TYR A 473 10.86 3.61 12.21
N CYS A 474 12.01 4.28 12.08
CA CYS A 474 12.37 5.01 10.87
C CYS A 474 12.46 4.07 9.66
N PHE A 475 13.06 2.89 9.83
CA PHE A 475 13.18 1.90 8.76
C PHE A 475 11.81 1.37 8.33
N SER A 476 10.89 1.13 9.28
CA SER A 476 9.50 0.73 8.96
C SER A 476 8.77 1.78 8.09
N ILE A 477 8.87 3.07 8.45
CA ILE A 477 8.27 4.14 7.62
C ILE A 477 8.98 4.25 6.27
N SER A 478 10.30 4.09 6.21
CA SER A 478 11.04 4.07 4.93
C SER A 478 10.58 2.94 4.03
N LEU A 479 10.36 1.73 4.58
CA LEU A 479 9.81 0.60 3.84
C LEU A 479 8.41 0.88 3.32
N MET A 480 7.54 1.54 4.10
CA MET A 480 6.21 1.95 3.63
C MET A 480 6.30 2.83 2.38
N ILE A 481 7.21 3.81 2.38
CA ILE A 481 7.43 4.72 1.24
C ILE A 481 7.97 3.95 0.03
N ILE A 482 8.98 3.09 0.25
CA ILE A 482 9.58 2.27 -0.81
C ILE A 482 8.53 1.35 -1.43
N PHE A 483 7.72 0.68 -0.62
CA PHE A 483 6.67 -0.22 -1.10
C PHE A 483 5.56 0.54 -1.85
N GLY A 484 5.18 1.74 -1.39
CA GLY A 484 4.25 2.62 -2.12
C GLY A 484 4.79 3.05 -3.49
N TYR A 485 6.11 3.25 -3.60
CA TYR A 485 6.75 3.59 -4.88
C TYR A 485 6.85 2.39 -5.83
N VAL A 486 7.28 1.23 -5.33
CA VAL A 486 7.58 0.04 -6.16
C VAL A 486 6.31 -0.73 -6.52
N SER A 487 5.46 -1.04 -5.54
CA SER A 487 4.26 -1.86 -5.72
C SER A 487 2.99 -1.04 -5.81
N GLY A 488 2.90 0.00 -5.00
CA GLY A 488 1.66 0.73 -4.79
C GLY A 488 0.65 0.01 -3.89
N SER A 489 -0.54 0.58 -3.75
CA SER A 489 -1.61 0.11 -2.86
C SER A 489 -1.16 -0.05 -1.40
N VAL A 490 -0.33 0.86 -0.90
CA VAL A 490 0.23 0.89 0.46
C VAL A 490 -0.18 2.17 1.19
N LEU A 491 0.07 3.33 0.58
CA LEU A 491 -0.18 4.65 1.18
C LEU A 491 -1.67 4.99 1.26
N ASP A 492 -2.50 4.27 0.54
CA ASP A 492 -3.95 4.42 0.50
C ASP A 492 -4.69 3.40 1.39
N GLN A 493 -3.97 2.46 2.01
CA GLN A 493 -4.58 1.39 2.81
C GLN A 493 -4.61 1.72 4.30
N LEU A 494 -5.83 1.81 4.86
CA LEU A 494 -6.01 2.25 6.25
C LEU A 494 -5.30 1.38 7.27
N ILE A 495 -5.30 0.05 7.14
CA ILE A 495 -4.61 -0.82 8.09
C ILE A 495 -3.10 -0.53 8.14
N ILE A 496 -2.49 -0.24 6.99
CA ILE A 496 -1.07 0.11 6.89
C ILE A 496 -0.84 1.51 7.44
N THR A 497 -1.60 2.48 6.93
CA THR A 497 -1.34 3.89 7.25
C THR A 497 -1.67 4.23 8.70
N LEU A 498 -2.66 3.58 9.34
CA LEU A 498 -2.98 3.80 10.74
C LEU A 498 -1.87 3.27 11.68
N ILE A 499 -1.32 2.07 11.42
CA ILE A 499 -0.19 1.57 12.20
C ILE A 499 1.09 2.39 11.93
N CYS A 500 1.27 2.86 10.71
CA CYS A 500 2.35 3.80 10.39
C CYS A 500 2.13 5.17 11.05
N GLY A 501 0.90 5.64 11.19
CA GLY A 501 0.56 6.81 12.00
C GLY A 501 0.95 6.63 13.47
N PHE A 502 0.70 5.44 14.04
CA PHE A 502 1.18 5.09 15.38
C PHE A 502 2.71 5.16 15.47
N ILE A 503 3.42 4.54 14.52
CA ILE A 503 4.90 4.59 14.46
C ILE A 503 5.40 6.02 14.30
N LEU A 504 4.77 6.81 13.43
CA LEU A 504 5.11 8.23 13.22
C LEU A 504 4.97 9.03 14.52
N GLY A 505 3.88 8.82 15.27
CA GLY A 505 3.68 9.43 16.58
C GLY A 505 4.75 9.04 17.59
N LEU A 506 5.23 7.78 17.57
CA LEU A 506 6.35 7.33 18.40
C LEU A 506 7.67 8.01 17.98
N ILE A 507 7.94 8.17 16.69
CA ILE A 507 9.12 8.90 16.18
C ILE A 507 9.09 10.35 16.66
N ILE A 508 7.97 11.06 16.47
CA ILE A 508 7.80 12.46 16.89
C ILE A 508 7.96 12.60 18.42
N LYS A 509 7.36 11.70 19.19
CA LYS A 509 7.47 11.68 20.66
C LYS A 509 8.91 11.52 21.11
N ASN A 510 9.66 10.60 20.51
CA ASN A 510 11.09 10.39 20.78
C ASN A 510 11.95 11.63 20.44
N MET A 511 11.65 12.33 19.35
CA MET A 511 12.40 13.54 18.96
C MET A 511 12.15 14.72 19.90
N LEU A 512 10.90 14.93 20.34
CA LEU A 512 10.49 16.12 21.08
C LEU A 512 10.60 15.99 22.58
N LYS A 513 10.34 14.79 23.16
CA LYS A 513 10.34 14.55 24.62
C LYS A 513 11.61 13.85 25.13
N GLY A 514 12.47 13.36 24.22
CA GLY A 514 13.56 12.46 24.59
C GLY A 514 13.02 11.05 24.95
N VAL A 515 13.92 10.09 25.15
CA VAL A 515 13.51 8.74 25.62
C VAL A 515 13.39 8.79 27.15
N GLU A 516 12.43 9.52 27.68
CA GLU A 516 11.90 9.28 29.02
C GLU A 516 10.62 8.47 28.87
N TYR A 517 10.80 7.17 28.58
CA TYR A 517 9.80 6.21 29.03
C TYR A 517 10.00 6.11 30.54
N GLU A 518 9.08 6.68 31.32
CA GLU A 518 9.05 6.49 32.75
C GLU A 518 9.21 5.00 33.04
N GLU A 519 10.29 4.65 33.73
CA GLU A 519 10.46 3.37 34.36
C GLU A 519 9.39 3.31 35.45
N SER A 520 8.35 2.49 35.24
CA SER A 520 7.36 2.17 36.28
C SER A 520 7.77 0.89 36.96
#